data_2b49579b1e388afb2bff6ef48e4f7069
#
_entry.id   2b49579b1e388afb2bff6ef48e4f7069
#
_cell.length_a   1.000
_cell.length_b   1.000
_cell.length_c   1.000
_cell.angle_alpha   90.00
_cell.angle_beta   90.00
_cell.angle_gamma   90.00
#
_symmetry.space_group_name_H-M   'P 1'
#
loop_
_entity.id
_entity.type
_entity.pdbx_description
1 polymer ?
#
loop_
_entity_poly.entity_id
_entity_poly.type
_entity_poly.pdbx_seq_one_letter_code
_entity_poly.pdbx_strand_id
1 'polypeptide(L)'
;MSVFDDSWLDDRRALEGADPILRRLAEAGARIRRETADASDPISELPGLPRPRAVIAAGSEARFIRAILEPVCPVPFVAWPTHGLPGWVGALDLVVVMASDGARPGLIATVHEAVRRGSQLLIACPRISTIAEHAGSRSTIVLPTATADPLAAAIVMLDGLHELQLGPEVHPSTVADAMDQVAEDCSPFADVSVNPAKDLAMGLAEVQPLVWGGSVLAARASRRLAEALRAASGRAALAADADALLPILEAVAPSDPFADPFEDAVSADRRPCLVLLDDGNTDSLIRSDHTRLVAAAERNDIRVCTIEHWQGSDVERYATLLQTGMFAAVYLSVGLGRTLLS
;
A
#
# COMPACT_ATOMS: atom_id res chain seq x y z
N MET A 1 22.95 18.80 3.29
CA MET A 1 22.01 17.69 3.61
C MET A 1 21.27 18.10 4.87
N SER A 2 19.92 18.02 4.91
CA SER A 2 19.17 18.28 6.15
C SER A 2 19.49 17.17 7.16
N VAL A 3 19.90 17.58 8.35
CA VAL A 3 20.04 16.70 9.51
C VAL A 3 18.64 16.44 10.05
N PHE A 4 18.37 15.22 10.48
CA PHE A 4 17.08 14.88 11.09
C PHE A 4 17.02 15.47 12.51
N ASP A 5 15.91 16.12 12.86
CA ASP A 5 15.67 16.67 14.17
C ASP A 5 14.43 15.99 14.78
N ASP A 6 14.64 15.13 15.76
CA ASP A 6 13.61 14.34 16.43
C ASP A 6 12.66 15.22 17.27
N SER A 7 13.15 16.36 17.78
CA SER A 7 12.32 17.31 18.53
C SER A 7 11.15 17.89 17.71
N TRP A 8 11.27 17.87 16.37
CA TRP A 8 10.20 18.34 15.48
C TRP A 8 9.00 17.40 15.42
N LEU A 9 9.17 16.14 15.83
CA LEU A 9 8.08 15.17 15.83
C LEU A 9 7.00 15.46 16.90
N ASP A 10 7.36 16.23 17.92
CA ASP A 10 6.43 16.70 18.95
C ASP A 10 6.21 18.24 18.90
N ASP A 11 6.91 18.94 18.01
CA ASP A 11 6.71 20.38 17.82
C ASP A 11 5.50 20.65 16.92
N ARG A 12 4.48 21.28 17.50
CA ARG A 12 3.25 21.67 16.82
C ARG A 12 3.48 22.49 15.54
N ARG A 13 4.48 23.38 15.55
CA ARG A 13 4.79 24.24 14.40
C ARG A 13 5.44 23.45 13.27
N ALA A 14 6.32 22.52 13.59
CA ALA A 14 6.95 21.66 12.61
C ALA A 14 5.92 20.73 11.95
N LEU A 15 4.91 20.28 12.71
CA LEU A 15 3.83 19.42 12.24
C LEU A 15 2.76 20.15 11.39
N GLU A 16 2.61 21.49 11.54
CA GLU A 16 1.61 22.26 10.78
C GLU A 16 1.68 22.05 9.27
N GLY A 17 2.89 21.97 8.72
CA GLY A 17 3.09 21.73 7.28
C GLY A 17 2.66 20.34 6.80
N ALA A 18 2.64 19.35 7.67
CA ALA A 18 2.24 17.99 7.41
C ALA A 18 0.77 17.69 7.78
N ASP A 19 0.09 18.60 8.48
CA ASP A 19 -1.28 18.41 8.99
C ASP A 19 -2.28 17.96 7.92
N PRO A 20 -2.31 18.50 6.70
CA PRO A 20 -3.26 18.03 5.68
C PRO A 20 -3.07 16.56 5.31
N ILE A 21 -1.81 16.08 5.27
CA ILE A 21 -1.49 14.69 4.94
C ILE A 21 -1.79 13.78 6.14
N LEU A 22 -1.42 14.20 7.35
CA LEU A 22 -1.72 13.46 8.59
C LEU A 22 -3.23 13.30 8.80
N ARG A 23 -4.03 14.36 8.57
CA ARG A 23 -5.49 14.27 8.60
C ARG A 23 -6.02 13.31 7.55
N ARG A 24 -5.52 13.40 6.32
CA ARG A 24 -5.91 12.47 5.27
C ARG A 24 -5.62 11.01 5.65
N LEU A 25 -4.49 10.74 6.28
CA LEU A 25 -4.21 9.39 6.80
C LEU A 25 -5.18 9.02 7.92
N ALA A 26 -5.43 9.90 8.87
CA ALA A 26 -6.32 9.66 10.01
C ALA A 26 -7.79 9.41 9.59
N GLU A 27 -8.24 9.98 8.48
CA GLU A 27 -9.60 9.82 7.98
C GLU A 27 -9.80 8.56 7.11
N ALA A 28 -8.83 7.66 7.03
CA ALA A 28 -8.90 6.48 6.15
C ALA A 28 -10.10 5.58 6.47
N GLY A 29 -10.35 5.29 7.76
CA GLY A 29 -11.51 4.50 8.19
C GLY A 29 -12.84 5.14 7.81
N ALA A 30 -12.98 6.45 8.03
CA ALA A 30 -14.18 7.19 7.66
C ALA A 30 -14.43 7.16 6.14
N ARG A 31 -13.36 7.26 5.33
CA ARG A 31 -13.48 7.14 3.86
C ARG A 31 -13.93 5.76 3.43
N ILE A 32 -13.38 4.68 4.03
CA ILE A 32 -13.81 3.31 3.73
C ILE A 32 -15.30 3.16 4.02
N ARG A 33 -15.79 3.57 5.21
CA ARG A 33 -17.21 3.47 5.57
C ARG A 33 -18.10 4.24 4.60
N ARG A 34 -17.70 5.45 4.20
CA ARG A 34 -18.43 6.28 3.26
C ARG A 34 -18.52 5.62 1.89
N GLU A 35 -17.39 5.21 1.31
CA GLU A 35 -17.36 4.61 -0.03
C GLU A 35 -18.17 3.31 -0.09
N THR A 36 -18.10 2.49 0.97
CA THR A 36 -18.86 1.24 1.06
C THR A 36 -20.35 1.52 1.16
N ALA A 37 -20.76 2.52 1.95
CA ALA A 37 -22.16 2.91 2.04
C ALA A 37 -22.70 3.43 0.70
N ASP A 38 -21.91 4.25 -0.01
CA ASP A 38 -22.29 4.82 -1.31
C ASP A 38 -22.38 3.74 -2.43
N ALA A 39 -21.65 2.63 -2.28
CA ALA A 39 -21.61 1.53 -3.23
C ALA A 39 -22.58 0.37 -2.89
N SER A 40 -23.25 0.40 -1.75
CA SER A 40 -24.09 -0.71 -1.26
C SER A 40 -25.21 -1.10 -2.23
N ASP A 41 -25.92 -0.13 -2.81
CA ASP A 41 -27.01 -0.40 -3.75
C ASP A 41 -26.50 -1.09 -5.03
N PRO A 42 -25.50 -0.55 -5.77
CA PRO A 42 -24.94 -1.25 -6.92
C PRO A 42 -24.35 -2.63 -6.61
N ILE A 43 -23.76 -2.81 -5.45
CA ILE A 43 -23.21 -4.12 -5.03
C ILE A 43 -24.35 -5.13 -4.82
N SER A 44 -25.47 -4.73 -4.23
CA SER A 44 -26.62 -5.60 -4.00
C SER A 44 -27.29 -6.10 -5.30
N GLU A 45 -27.05 -5.43 -6.43
CA GLU A 45 -27.56 -5.79 -7.77
C GLU A 45 -26.63 -6.78 -8.50
N LEU A 46 -25.42 -7.07 -7.99
CA LEU A 46 -24.43 -7.94 -8.63
C LEU A 46 -24.81 -9.44 -8.61
N PRO A 47 -25.45 -9.99 -7.56
CA PRO A 47 -25.79 -11.41 -7.51
C PRO A 47 -26.66 -11.85 -8.70
N GLY A 48 -26.27 -13.00 -9.31
CA GLY A 48 -27.01 -13.55 -10.46
C GLY A 48 -26.44 -13.14 -11.81
N LEU A 49 -25.42 -12.29 -11.88
CA LEU A 49 -24.70 -12.06 -13.14
C LEU A 49 -24.00 -13.33 -13.60
N PRO A 50 -23.90 -13.57 -14.93
CA PRO A 50 -23.24 -14.76 -15.46
C PRO A 50 -21.75 -14.76 -15.09
N ARG A 51 -21.25 -15.93 -14.67
CA ARG A 51 -19.83 -16.11 -14.33
C ARG A 51 -18.95 -15.79 -15.51
N PRO A 52 -17.97 -14.89 -15.40
CA PRO A 52 -17.08 -14.57 -16.50
C PRO A 52 -16.12 -15.73 -16.82
N ARG A 53 -15.60 -15.76 -18.04
CA ARG A 53 -14.55 -16.70 -18.45
C ARG A 53 -13.21 -16.38 -17.77
N ALA A 54 -12.91 -15.09 -17.60
CA ALA A 54 -11.72 -14.59 -16.93
C ALA A 54 -11.98 -13.22 -16.31
N VAL A 55 -11.18 -12.84 -15.32
CA VAL A 55 -11.17 -11.50 -14.70
C VAL A 55 -9.88 -10.79 -15.08
N ILE A 56 -9.99 -9.57 -15.58
CA ILE A 56 -8.87 -8.71 -15.93
C ILE A 56 -8.91 -7.45 -15.08
N ALA A 57 -8.04 -7.34 -14.08
CA ALA A 57 -7.87 -6.11 -13.32
C ALA A 57 -6.92 -5.17 -14.07
N ALA A 58 -7.39 -3.98 -14.41
CA ALA A 58 -6.62 -3.01 -15.18
C ALA A 58 -6.22 -1.79 -14.33
N GLY A 59 -5.06 -1.22 -14.65
CA GLY A 59 -4.53 -0.02 -14.00
C GLY A 59 -3.53 -0.28 -12.87
N SER A 60 -3.11 0.79 -12.19
CA SER A 60 -2.04 0.76 -11.18
C SER A 60 -2.34 -0.16 -10.00
N GLU A 61 -3.60 -0.20 -9.56
CA GLU A 61 -4.02 -1.01 -8.41
C GLU A 61 -4.36 -2.47 -8.78
N ALA A 62 -4.29 -2.84 -10.06
CA ALA A 62 -4.51 -4.21 -10.51
C ALA A 62 -3.65 -5.25 -9.76
N ARG A 63 -2.43 -4.86 -9.38
CA ARG A 63 -1.52 -5.73 -8.62
C ARG A 63 -1.95 -5.97 -7.18
N PHE A 64 -2.66 -5.01 -6.57
CA PHE A 64 -3.22 -5.20 -5.24
C PHE A 64 -4.38 -6.20 -5.28
N ILE A 65 -5.33 -5.99 -6.20
CA ILE A 65 -6.43 -6.93 -6.40
C ILE A 65 -5.91 -8.33 -6.75
N ARG A 66 -4.86 -8.41 -7.59
CA ARG A 66 -4.20 -9.68 -7.90
C ARG A 66 -3.69 -10.40 -6.66
N ALA A 67 -3.03 -9.67 -5.75
CA ALA A 67 -2.46 -10.27 -4.53
C ALA A 67 -3.52 -10.96 -3.67
N ILE A 68 -4.77 -10.48 -3.71
CA ILE A 68 -5.88 -11.04 -2.94
C ILE A 68 -6.63 -12.12 -3.73
N LEU A 69 -6.90 -11.88 -5.01
CA LEU A 69 -7.77 -12.75 -5.81
C LEU A 69 -7.06 -13.94 -6.44
N GLU A 70 -5.82 -13.79 -6.90
CA GLU A 70 -5.13 -14.83 -7.67
C GLU A 70 -5.11 -16.20 -6.97
N PRO A 71 -4.95 -16.30 -5.62
CA PRO A 71 -4.98 -17.59 -4.92
C PRO A 71 -6.36 -18.25 -4.84
N VAL A 72 -7.44 -17.50 -4.93
CA VAL A 72 -8.80 -17.97 -4.58
C VAL A 72 -9.84 -17.77 -5.68
N CYS A 73 -9.54 -16.96 -6.69
CA CYS A 73 -10.46 -16.69 -7.79
C CYS A 73 -10.75 -17.96 -8.58
N PRO A 74 -12.03 -18.35 -8.72
CA PRO A 74 -12.38 -19.61 -9.36
C PRO A 74 -12.32 -19.60 -10.90
N VAL A 75 -11.87 -18.49 -11.49
CA VAL A 75 -11.62 -18.31 -12.91
C VAL A 75 -10.23 -17.70 -13.12
N PRO A 76 -9.63 -17.80 -14.31
CA PRO A 76 -8.34 -17.15 -14.57
C PRO A 76 -8.37 -15.67 -14.25
N PHE A 77 -7.39 -15.21 -13.47
CA PHE A 77 -7.22 -13.82 -13.07
C PHE A 77 -5.97 -13.23 -13.70
N VAL A 78 -6.07 -12.03 -14.28
CA VAL A 78 -4.93 -11.34 -14.90
C VAL A 78 -4.86 -9.89 -14.39
N ALA A 79 -3.73 -9.52 -13.78
CA ALA A 79 -3.43 -8.12 -13.53
C ALA A 79 -2.78 -7.49 -14.77
N TRP A 80 -3.41 -6.45 -15.31
CA TRP A 80 -2.95 -5.72 -16.49
C TRP A 80 -2.65 -4.26 -16.13
N PRO A 81 -1.44 -3.97 -15.62
CA PRO A 81 -1.11 -2.63 -15.11
C PRO A 81 -0.80 -1.61 -16.22
N THR A 82 -0.74 -2.04 -17.47
CA THR A 82 -0.49 -1.20 -18.64
C THR A 82 -1.78 -0.66 -19.23
N HIS A 83 -1.68 0.24 -20.21
CA HIS A 83 -2.85 0.78 -20.93
C HIS A 83 -3.43 -0.24 -21.91
N GLY A 84 -4.73 -0.11 -22.20
CA GLY A 84 -5.48 -1.01 -23.06
C GLY A 84 -5.80 -2.35 -22.38
N LEU A 85 -6.11 -3.36 -23.20
CA LEU A 85 -6.48 -4.70 -22.75
C LEU A 85 -5.72 -5.78 -23.55
N PRO A 86 -5.47 -6.96 -22.96
CA PRO A 86 -4.98 -8.11 -23.71
C PRO A 86 -5.86 -8.41 -24.93
N GLY A 87 -5.24 -8.85 -26.03
CA GLY A 87 -5.94 -9.06 -27.31
C GLY A 87 -7.09 -10.07 -27.27
N TRP A 88 -7.06 -11.00 -26.32
CA TRP A 88 -8.06 -12.06 -26.14
C TRP A 88 -9.30 -11.66 -25.34
N VAL A 89 -9.29 -10.48 -24.67
CA VAL A 89 -10.40 -10.00 -23.86
C VAL A 89 -11.61 -9.64 -24.72
N GLY A 90 -12.78 -10.11 -24.33
CA GLY A 90 -14.03 -9.90 -25.07
C GLY A 90 -15.27 -10.03 -24.20
N ALA A 91 -16.43 -10.27 -24.83
CA ALA A 91 -17.75 -10.22 -24.19
C ALA A 91 -18.00 -11.24 -23.06
N LEU A 92 -17.17 -12.30 -22.98
CA LEU A 92 -17.29 -13.30 -21.91
C LEU A 92 -16.39 -13.02 -20.70
N ASP A 93 -15.63 -11.93 -20.72
CA ASP A 93 -14.66 -11.59 -19.69
C ASP A 93 -15.16 -10.40 -18.85
N LEU A 94 -14.74 -10.37 -17.60
CA LEU A 94 -14.96 -9.24 -16.70
C LEU A 94 -13.71 -8.37 -16.62
N VAL A 95 -13.82 -7.11 -16.99
CA VAL A 95 -12.79 -6.10 -16.77
C VAL A 95 -13.09 -5.35 -15.47
N VAL A 96 -12.10 -5.28 -14.59
CA VAL A 96 -12.18 -4.61 -13.29
C VAL A 96 -11.27 -3.39 -13.32
N VAL A 97 -11.80 -2.22 -12.99
CA VAL A 97 -11.07 -0.95 -13.01
C VAL A 97 -11.28 -0.18 -11.72
N MET A 98 -10.20 0.28 -11.11
CA MET A 98 -10.24 1.23 -10.01
C MET A 98 -9.67 2.57 -10.48
N ALA A 99 -10.52 3.59 -10.48
CA ALA A 99 -10.22 4.93 -10.95
C ALA A 99 -10.72 5.98 -9.96
N SER A 100 -10.21 5.91 -8.73
CA SER A 100 -10.63 6.77 -7.61
C SER A 100 -10.48 8.28 -7.92
N ASP A 101 -9.54 8.66 -8.80
CA ASP A 101 -9.35 10.04 -9.27
C ASP A 101 -10.18 10.37 -10.52
N GLY A 102 -10.76 9.37 -11.19
CA GLY A 102 -11.70 9.56 -12.31
C GLY A 102 -11.14 10.16 -13.61
N ALA A 103 -9.83 10.44 -13.69
CA ALA A 103 -9.30 11.30 -14.75
C ALA A 103 -8.07 10.76 -15.50
N ARG A 104 -7.54 9.58 -15.18
CA ARG A 104 -6.30 9.07 -15.82
C ARG A 104 -6.52 8.67 -17.28
N PRO A 105 -5.86 9.34 -18.27
CA PRO A 105 -6.12 9.08 -19.70
C PRO A 105 -5.93 7.62 -20.12
N GLY A 106 -4.92 6.93 -19.56
CA GLY A 106 -4.66 5.53 -19.87
C GLY A 106 -5.77 4.58 -19.40
N LEU A 107 -6.43 4.86 -18.25
CA LEU A 107 -7.58 4.10 -17.78
C LEU A 107 -8.83 4.40 -18.60
N ILE A 108 -9.04 5.64 -19.02
CA ILE A 108 -10.14 6.03 -19.91
C ILE A 108 -10.06 5.24 -21.21
N ALA A 109 -8.87 5.15 -21.82
CA ALA A 109 -8.66 4.36 -23.03
C ALA A 109 -8.95 2.86 -22.81
N THR A 110 -8.57 2.31 -21.66
CA THR A 110 -8.83 0.92 -21.28
C THR A 110 -10.32 0.66 -21.12
N VAL A 111 -11.04 1.54 -20.43
CA VAL A 111 -12.50 1.47 -20.25
C VAL A 111 -13.23 1.55 -21.59
N HIS A 112 -12.86 2.52 -22.42
CA HIS A 112 -13.43 2.64 -23.77
C HIS A 112 -13.21 1.36 -24.61
N GLU A 113 -12.04 0.75 -24.50
CA GLU A 113 -11.74 -0.50 -25.19
C GLU A 113 -12.58 -1.68 -24.66
N ALA A 114 -12.77 -1.79 -23.34
CA ALA A 114 -13.64 -2.80 -22.72
C ALA A 114 -15.08 -2.68 -23.23
N VAL A 115 -15.63 -1.49 -23.22
CA VAL A 115 -16.97 -1.19 -23.73
C VAL A 115 -17.08 -1.54 -25.21
N ARG A 116 -16.11 -1.12 -26.04
CA ARG A 116 -16.08 -1.42 -27.48
C ARG A 116 -16.04 -2.92 -27.79
N ARG A 117 -15.36 -3.72 -26.94
CA ARG A 117 -15.27 -5.19 -27.10
C ARG A 117 -16.47 -5.93 -26.49
N GLY A 118 -17.40 -5.21 -25.87
CA GLY A 118 -18.59 -5.77 -25.22
C GLY A 118 -18.30 -6.56 -23.95
N SER A 119 -17.13 -6.35 -23.31
CA SER A 119 -16.77 -6.99 -22.05
C SER A 119 -17.72 -6.53 -20.94
N GLN A 120 -17.94 -7.40 -19.94
CA GLN A 120 -18.49 -6.96 -18.68
C GLN A 120 -17.48 -6.02 -18.01
N LEU A 121 -17.96 -4.91 -17.42
CA LEU A 121 -17.11 -3.92 -16.77
C LEU A 121 -17.63 -3.62 -15.37
N LEU A 122 -16.79 -3.86 -14.37
CA LEU A 122 -16.99 -3.42 -12.98
C LEU A 122 -15.98 -2.31 -12.69
N ILE A 123 -16.48 -1.10 -12.43
CA ILE A 123 -15.60 0.07 -12.27
C ILE A 123 -15.90 0.84 -11.00
N ALA A 124 -14.88 1.02 -10.15
CA ALA A 124 -14.94 1.91 -8.99
C ALA A 124 -14.41 3.29 -9.38
N CYS A 125 -15.31 4.28 -9.47
CA CYS A 125 -14.96 5.64 -9.89
C CYS A 125 -16.01 6.67 -9.40
N PRO A 126 -15.68 7.98 -9.39
CA PRO A 126 -16.68 9.02 -9.14
C PRO A 126 -17.79 8.97 -10.19
N ARG A 127 -19.06 9.04 -9.70
CA ARG A 127 -20.26 9.00 -10.57
C ARG A 127 -20.23 10.07 -11.67
N ILE A 128 -19.71 11.24 -11.34
CA ILE A 128 -19.56 12.38 -12.26
C ILE A 128 -18.07 12.50 -12.57
N SER A 129 -17.62 11.79 -13.61
CA SER A 129 -16.22 11.82 -14.05
C SER A 129 -16.11 11.42 -15.51
N THR A 130 -15.06 11.85 -16.17
CA THR A 130 -14.81 11.51 -17.58
C THR A 130 -14.77 9.99 -17.79
N ILE A 131 -14.21 9.23 -16.85
CA ILE A 131 -14.12 7.77 -16.99
C ILE A 131 -15.51 7.12 -16.86
N ALA A 132 -16.40 7.64 -16.02
CA ALA A 132 -17.77 7.15 -15.89
C ALA A 132 -18.58 7.40 -17.18
N GLU A 133 -18.39 8.54 -17.85
CA GLU A 133 -18.99 8.84 -19.15
C GLU A 133 -18.57 7.83 -20.23
N HIS A 134 -17.25 7.49 -20.27
CA HIS A 134 -16.72 6.49 -21.21
C HIS A 134 -17.11 5.05 -20.85
N ALA A 135 -17.49 4.77 -19.61
CA ALA A 135 -17.93 3.46 -19.14
C ALA A 135 -19.39 3.15 -19.50
N GLY A 136 -20.16 4.12 -20.02
CA GLY A 136 -21.59 3.98 -20.30
C GLY A 136 -21.93 2.83 -21.26
N SER A 137 -22.30 1.66 -20.72
CA SER A 137 -22.80 0.52 -21.49
C SER A 137 -23.78 -0.30 -20.64
N ARG A 138 -24.55 -1.19 -21.32
CA ARG A 138 -25.47 -2.12 -20.62
C ARG A 138 -24.75 -3.19 -19.81
N SER A 139 -23.47 -3.43 -20.10
CA SER A 139 -22.64 -4.43 -19.43
C SER A 139 -21.71 -3.79 -18.41
N THR A 140 -21.92 -2.52 -18.05
CA THR A 140 -21.13 -1.79 -17.06
C THR A 140 -21.88 -1.63 -15.76
N ILE A 141 -21.20 -1.92 -14.66
CA ILE A 141 -21.65 -1.60 -13.30
C ILE A 141 -20.64 -0.63 -12.70
N VAL A 142 -21.14 0.51 -12.27
CA VAL A 142 -20.33 1.55 -11.62
C VAL A 142 -20.51 1.42 -10.10
N LEU A 143 -19.43 1.14 -9.40
CA LEU A 143 -19.32 1.25 -7.95
C LEU A 143 -18.88 2.69 -7.63
N PRO A 144 -19.72 3.52 -7.08
CA PRO A 144 -19.38 4.92 -6.87
C PRO A 144 -18.30 5.08 -5.81
N THR A 145 -17.35 5.97 -6.10
CA THR A 145 -16.34 6.44 -5.15
C THR A 145 -16.28 7.96 -5.18
N ALA A 146 -15.98 8.60 -4.05
CA ALA A 146 -16.04 10.05 -3.93
C ALA A 146 -14.78 10.67 -3.29
N THR A 147 -13.96 9.85 -2.60
CA THR A 147 -12.89 10.37 -1.74
C THR A 147 -11.50 10.34 -2.38
N ALA A 148 -11.39 9.87 -3.61
CA ALA A 148 -10.12 9.66 -4.32
C ALA A 148 -9.09 8.82 -3.52
N ASP A 149 -9.58 7.90 -2.66
CA ASP A 149 -8.76 7.01 -1.86
C ASP A 149 -8.62 5.64 -2.55
N PRO A 150 -7.40 5.23 -2.96
CA PRO A 150 -7.20 3.95 -3.63
C PRO A 150 -7.51 2.73 -2.75
N LEU A 151 -7.27 2.82 -1.42
CA LEU A 151 -7.59 1.72 -0.51
C LEU A 151 -9.10 1.57 -0.35
N ALA A 152 -9.82 2.66 -0.10
CA ALA A 152 -11.28 2.63 0.02
C ALA A 152 -11.93 2.12 -1.27
N ALA A 153 -11.48 2.59 -2.44
CA ALA A 153 -11.95 2.08 -3.74
C ALA A 153 -11.65 0.59 -3.93
N ALA A 154 -10.51 0.12 -3.44
CA ALA A 154 -10.14 -1.30 -3.50
C ALA A 154 -11.02 -2.16 -2.59
N ILE A 155 -11.37 -1.69 -1.39
CA ILE A 155 -12.28 -2.38 -0.47
C ILE A 155 -13.68 -2.51 -1.11
N VAL A 156 -14.21 -1.44 -1.68
CA VAL A 156 -15.48 -1.46 -2.42
C VAL A 156 -15.43 -2.46 -3.59
N MET A 157 -14.33 -2.49 -4.33
CA MET A 157 -14.15 -3.41 -5.44
C MET A 157 -14.08 -4.87 -4.98
N LEU A 158 -13.39 -5.16 -3.88
CA LEU A 158 -13.30 -6.49 -3.31
C LEU A 158 -14.65 -6.99 -2.81
N ASP A 159 -15.43 -6.11 -2.18
CA ASP A 159 -16.79 -6.40 -1.74
C ASP A 159 -17.69 -6.78 -2.94
N GLY A 160 -17.66 -5.98 -4.01
CA GLY A 160 -18.35 -6.33 -5.25
C GLY A 160 -17.89 -7.63 -5.90
N LEU A 161 -16.60 -7.94 -5.85
CA LEU A 161 -16.06 -9.20 -6.37
C LEU A 161 -16.44 -10.41 -5.49
N HIS A 162 -16.59 -10.22 -4.19
CA HIS A 162 -17.15 -11.23 -3.29
C HIS A 162 -18.60 -11.55 -3.67
N GLU A 163 -19.45 -10.55 -3.86
CA GLU A 163 -20.85 -10.75 -4.27
C GLU A 163 -21.00 -11.47 -5.63
N LEU A 164 -20.01 -11.29 -6.52
CA LEU A 164 -19.89 -12.06 -7.76
C LEU A 164 -19.32 -13.47 -7.57
N GLN A 165 -18.99 -13.88 -6.34
CA GLN A 165 -18.33 -15.15 -6.00
C GLN A 165 -16.96 -15.32 -6.73
N LEU A 166 -16.24 -14.22 -6.92
CA LEU A 166 -14.93 -14.17 -7.56
C LEU A 166 -13.79 -13.88 -6.59
N GLY A 167 -14.09 -13.48 -5.36
CA GLY A 167 -13.12 -13.14 -4.33
C GLY A 167 -13.52 -13.58 -2.93
N PRO A 168 -12.62 -13.44 -1.95
CA PRO A 168 -12.91 -13.73 -0.55
C PRO A 168 -13.89 -12.71 0.02
N GLU A 169 -14.54 -13.07 1.13
CA GLU A 169 -15.31 -12.12 1.92
C GLU A 169 -14.39 -11.04 2.49
N VAL A 170 -14.82 -9.81 2.39
CA VAL A 170 -14.15 -8.65 2.98
C VAL A 170 -15.14 -7.95 3.90
N HIS A 171 -14.69 -7.57 5.09
CA HIS A 171 -15.51 -6.83 6.05
C HIS A 171 -15.05 -5.37 6.11
N PRO A 172 -15.65 -4.46 5.33
CA PRO A 172 -15.23 -3.05 5.26
C PRO A 172 -15.21 -2.35 6.60
N SER A 173 -16.15 -2.70 7.51
CA SER A 173 -16.22 -2.12 8.85
C SER A 173 -14.98 -2.46 9.69
N THR A 174 -14.53 -3.72 9.66
CA THR A 174 -13.35 -4.14 10.46
C THR A 174 -12.06 -3.54 9.91
N VAL A 175 -11.94 -3.42 8.58
CA VAL A 175 -10.82 -2.69 7.96
C VAL A 175 -10.85 -1.21 8.36
N ALA A 176 -12.03 -0.59 8.38
CA ALA A 176 -12.17 0.81 8.78
C ALA A 176 -11.82 1.01 10.27
N ASP A 177 -12.26 0.10 11.14
CA ASP A 177 -11.94 0.13 12.58
C ASP A 177 -10.41 -0.03 12.81
N ALA A 178 -9.77 -0.92 12.05
CA ALA A 178 -8.31 -1.07 12.10
C ALA A 178 -7.58 0.21 11.65
N MET A 179 -8.11 0.92 10.63
CA MET A 179 -7.53 2.20 10.20
C MET A 179 -7.70 3.31 11.24
N ASP A 180 -8.83 3.36 11.93
CA ASP A 180 -9.06 4.30 13.02
C ASP A 180 -8.10 4.02 14.19
N GLN A 181 -7.86 2.75 14.54
CA GLN A 181 -6.88 2.38 15.57
C GLN A 181 -5.46 2.83 15.20
N VAL A 182 -5.03 2.59 13.96
CA VAL A 182 -3.72 3.09 13.49
C VAL A 182 -3.64 4.61 13.57
N ALA A 183 -4.74 5.31 13.26
CA ALA A 183 -4.78 6.77 13.33
C ALA A 183 -4.66 7.30 14.78
N GLU A 184 -5.21 6.57 15.75
CA GLU A 184 -5.03 6.86 17.17
C GLU A 184 -3.60 6.62 17.63
N ASP A 185 -3.05 5.43 17.35
CA ASP A 185 -1.70 5.02 17.75
C ASP A 185 -0.61 5.90 17.11
N CYS A 186 -0.82 6.30 15.86
CA CYS A 186 0.10 7.14 15.08
C CYS A 186 -0.25 8.63 15.10
N SER A 187 -1.15 9.06 16.01
CA SER A 187 -1.59 10.45 16.10
C SER A 187 -0.41 11.42 16.31
N PRO A 188 -0.40 12.60 15.66
CA PRO A 188 0.62 13.62 15.92
C PRO A 188 0.64 14.10 17.37
N PHE A 189 -0.45 13.89 18.11
CA PHE A 189 -0.57 14.25 19.53
C PHE A 189 -0.09 13.14 20.48
N ALA A 190 0.15 11.93 20.01
CA ALA A 190 0.74 10.87 20.80
C ALA A 190 2.24 11.15 20.96
N ASP A 191 2.74 10.98 22.20
CA ASP A 191 4.16 11.14 22.53
C ASP A 191 5.05 10.20 21.71
N VAL A 192 6.26 10.66 21.37
CA VAL A 192 7.25 9.87 20.62
C VAL A 192 7.47 8.49 21.25
N SER A 193 7.46 8.37 22.56
CA SER A 193 7.73 7.12 23.29
C SER A 193 6.68 6.03 23.10
N VAL A 194 5.48 6.37 22.62
CA VAL A 194 4.36 5.43 22.43
C VAL A 194 3.86 5.39 20.98
N ASN A 195 4.37 6.25 20.13
CA ASN A 195 3.93 6.36 18.73
C ASN A 195 4.82 5.50 17.80
N PRO A 196 4.32 4.38 17.28
CA PRO A 196 5.14 3.45 16.50
C PRO A 196 5.63 4.06 15.17
N ALA A 197 4.90 5.02 14.62
CA ALA A 197 5.29 5.67 13.38
C ALA A 197 6.38 6.72 13.59
N LYS A 198 6.37 7.44 14.72
CA LYS A 198 7.45 8.36 15.10
C LYS A 198 8.73 7.58 15.43
N ASP A 199 8.62 6.47 16.17
CA ASP A 199 9.77 5.60 16.47
C ASP A 199 10.40 5.06 15.19
N LEU A 200 9.60 4.56 14.25
CA LEU A 200 10.11 4.12 12.95
C LEU A 200 10.77 5.27 12.18
N ALA A 201 10.20 6.47 12.17
CA ALA A 201 10.79 7.63 11.50
C ALA A 201 12.18 7.98 12.05
N MET A 202 12.34 7.97 13.37
CA MET A 202 13.66 8.14 14.03
C MET A 202 14.62 7.03 13.65
N GLY A 203 14.14 5.76 13.62
CA GLY A 203 14.93 4.62 13.19
C GLY A 203 15.47 4.74 11.77
N LEU A 204 14.77 5.49 10.91
CA LEU A 204 15.08 5.67 9.49
C LEU A 204 15.80 7.00 9.18
N ALA A 205 16.09 7.83 10.17
CA ALA A 205 16.58 9.19 10.01
C ALA A 205 17.83 9.31 9.13
N GLU A 206 18.85 8.45 9.35
CA GLU A 206 20.17 8.56 8.70
C GLU A 206 20.61 7.30 7.96
N VAL A 207 19.70 6.39 7.70
CA VAL A 207 19.97 5.09 7.10
C VAL A 207 19.38 4.96 5.71
N GLN A 208 19.74 3.87 5.02
CA GLN A 208 19.12 3.43 3.78
C GLN A 208 18.11 2.32 4.07
N PRO A 209 16.80 2.55 3.92
CA PRO A 209 15.80 1.53 4.21
C PRO A 209 15.84 0.39 3.19
N LEU A 210 15.95 -0.85 3.70
CA LEU A 210 15.73 -2.10 2.99
C LEU A 210 14.45 -2.72 3.55
N VAL A 211 13.38 -2.72 2.78
CA VAL A 211 12.04 -3.07 3.26
C VAL A 211 11.65 -4.46 2.78
N TRP A 212 11.29 -5.34 3.70
CA TRP A 212 10.85 -6.70 3.40
C TRP A 212 9.50 -6.99 4.00
N GLY A 213 8.68 -7.78 3.27
CA GLY A 213 7.44 -8.37 3.73
C GLY A 213 7.29 -9.74 3.12
N GLY A 214 7.07 -10.76 3.94
CA GLY A 214 7.16 -12.16 3.52
C GLY A 214 5.96 -12.66 2.74
N SER A 215 4.73 -12.32 3.15
CA SER A 215 3.54 -12.70 2.41
C SER A 215 3.36 -11.85 1.15
N VAL A 216 2.49 -12.28 0.24
CA VAL A 216 2.20 -11.53 -1.00
C VAL A 216 1.69 -10.12 -0.68
N LEU A 217 0.85 -9.96 0.35
CA LEU A 217 0.33 -8.66 0.74
C LEU A 217 1.35 -7.83 1.52
N ALA A 218 2.11 -8.42 2.43
CA ALA A 218 3.20 -7.74 3.12
C ALA A 218 4.28 -7.28 2.13
N ALA A 219 4.64 -8.09 1.12
CA ALA A 219 5.52 -7.69 0.03
C ALA A 219 4.94 -6.56 -0.84
N ARG A 220 3.62 -6.49 -1.00
CA ARG A 220 2.98 -5.35 -1.66
C ARG A 220 3.05 -4.09 -0.79
N ALA A 221 2.79 -4.21 0.51
CA ALA A 221 2.92 -3.11 1.46
C ALA A 221 4.37 -2.59 1.52
N SER A 222 5.37 -3.48 1.52
CA SER A 222 6.80 -3.10 1.56
C SER A 222 7.21 -2.24 0.35
N ARG A 223 6.70 -2.56 -0.84
CA ARG A 223 6.96 -1.75 -2.05
C ARG A 223 6.33 -0.37 -1.96
N ARG A 224 5.09 -0.28 -1.45
CA ARG A 224 4.40 1.02 -1.25
C ARG A 224 5.08 1.85 -0.17
N LEU A 225 5.51 1.22 0.93
CA LEU A 225 6.28 1.90 1.98
C LEU A 225 7.61 2.43 1.43
N ALA A 226 8.36 1.62 0.67
CA ALA A 226 9.61 2.10 0.07
C ALA A 226 9.39 3.27 -0.90
N GLU A 227 8.28 3.29 -1.65
CA GLU A 227 7.87 4.45 -2.48
C GLU A 227 7.62 5.70 -1.62
N ALA A 228 6.88 5.55 -0.51
CA ALA A 228 6.58 6.65 0.41
C ALA A 228 7.85 7.18 1.09
N LEU A 229 8.75 6.30 1.55
CA LEU A 229 10.02 6.68 2.15
C LEU A 229 10.94 7.44 1.17
N ARG A 230 10.95 7.03 -0.12
CA ARG A 230 11.68 7.79 -1.16
C ARG A 230 11.09 9.19 -1.36
N ALA A 231 9.76 9.30 -1.43
CA ALA A 231 9.09 10.59 -1.58
C ALA A 231 9.36 11.50 -0.37
N ALA A 232 9.27 10.96 0.84
CA ALA A 232 9.48 11.67 2.10
C ALA A 232 10.92 12.18 2.27
N SER A 233 11.89 11.30 2.02
CA SER A 233 13.30 11.58 2.32
C SER A 233 14.12 12.10 1.14
N GLY A 234 13.66 11.85 -0.10
CA GLY A 234 14.47 12.08 -1.31
C GLY A 234 15.67 11.14 -1.41
N ARG A 235 15.69 10.05 -0.64
CA ARG A 235 16.77 9.08 -0.54
C ARG A 235 16.36 7.74 -1.14
N ALA A 236 17.34 6.89 -1.45
CA ALA A 236 17.06 5.53 -1.89
C ALA A 236 16.37 4.72 -0.76
N ALA A 237 15.33 3.97 -1.12
CA ALA A 237 14.73 2.94 -0.29
C ALA A 237 14.37 1.78 -1.21
N LEU A 238 14.74 0.56 -0.82
CA LEU A 238 14.57 -0.64 -1.63
C LEU A 238 13.58 -1.59 -0.95
N ALA A 239 12.60 -2.08 -1.70
CA ALA A 239 11.79 -3.22 -1.31
C ALA A 239 12.06 -4.38 -2.25
N ALA A 240 12.45 -5.53 -1.71
CA ALA A 240 12.77 -6.71 -2.51
C ALA A 240 12.52 -7.99 -1.70
N ASP A 241 12.65 -9.14 -2.37
CA ASP A 241 12.56 -10.45 -1.76
C ASP A 241 13.85 -10.75 -0.94
N ALA A 242 13.79 -11.71 -0.03
CA ALA A 242 14.90 -12.01 0.90
C ALA A 242 16.22 -12.31 0.17
N ASP A 243 16.17 -13.08 -0.91
CA ASP A 243 17.37 -13.45 -1.68
C ASP A 243 18.03 -12.24 -2.37
N ALA A 244 17.28 -11.17 -2.65
CA ALA A 244 17.83 -9.93 -3.19
C ALA A 244 18.37 -8.98 -2.10
N LEU A 245 17.82 -9.04 -0.88
CA LEU A 245 18.26 -8.19 0.25
C LEU A 245 19.48 -8.78 0.99
N LEU A 246 19.58 -10.10 1.13
CA LEU A 246 20.65 -10.78 1.85
C LEU A 246 22.06 -10.36 1.38
N PRO A 247 22.36 -10.34 0.07
CA PRO A 247 23.69 -9.90 -0.38
C PRO A 247 24.04 -8.47 0.01
N ILE A 248 23.04 -7.58 0.12
CA ILE A 248 23.25 -6.19 0.55
C ILE A 248 23.56 -6.14 2.03
N LEU A 249 22.83 -6.90 2.86
CA LEU A 249 23.06 -6.97 4.30
C LEU A 249 24.43 -7.61 4.62
N GLU A 250 24.82 -8.66 3.89
CA GLU A 250 26.07 -9.39 4.09
C GLU A 250 27.30 -8.63 3.59
N ALA A 251 27.13 -7.68 2.66
CA ALA A 251 28.24 -6.86 2.16
C ALA A 251 28.64 -5.73 3.11
N VAL A 252 27.81 -5.41 4.12
CA VAL A 252 28.11 -4.35 5.08
C VAL A 252 29.17 -4.83 6.07
N ALA A 253 30.29 -4.12 6.15
CA ALA A 253 31.29 -4.38 7.16
C ALA A 253 30.73 -4.07 8.57
N PRO A 254 31.01 -4.91 9.57
CA PRO A 254 30.71 -4.60 10.97
C PRO A 254 31.24 -3.22 11.36
N SER A 255 30.55 -2.52 12.27
CA SER A 255 31.04 -1.23 12.78
C SER A 255 32.37 -1.41 13.46
N ASP A 256 33.39 -0.62 13.09
CA ASP A 256 34.60 -0.52 13.85
C ASP A 256 34.39 0.49 14.99
N PRO A 257 34.39 0.06 16.27
CA PRO A 257 34.21 0.97 17.40
C PRO A 257 35.38 1.95 17.57
N PHE A 258 36.49 1.76 16.84
CA PHE A 258 37.67 2.62 16.85
C PHE A 258 37.85 3.45 15.56
N ALA A 259 36.85 3.40 14.65
CA ALA A 259 36.87 4.19 13.43
C ALA A 259 36.94 5.69 13.74
N ASP A 260 37.74 6.45 12.99
CA ASP A 260 37.79 7.92 13.13
C ASP A 260 36.54 8.53 12.47
N PRO A 261 35.65 9.21 13.22
CA PRO A 261 34.43 9.83 12.67
C PRO A 261 34.72 10.87 11.58
N PHE A 262 35.93 11.38 11.49
CA PHE A 262 36.33 12.40 10.50
C PHE A 262 36.93 11.80 9.22
N GLU A 263 37.52 10.62 9.28
CA GLU A 263 38.05 9.92 8.09
C GLU A 263 36.95 9.12 7.38
N ASP A 264 36.01 8.52 8.11
CA ASP A 264 34.91 7.72 7.55
C ASP A 264 33.73 8.57 6.98
N ALA A 265 33.69 9.88 7.27
CA ALA A 265 32.70 10.81 6.70
C ALA A 265 32.81 10.95 5.16
N VAL A 266 33.81 10.34 4.54
CA VAL A 266 34.03 10.34 3.08
C VAL A 266 33.29 9.20 2.37
N SER A 267 32.81 8.16 3.07
CA SER A 267 31.97 7.13 2.46
C SER A 267 30.54 7.68 2.30
N ALA A 268 30.18 8.00 1.04
CA ALA A 268 28.89 8.58 0.69
C ALA A 268 27.70 7.62 0.91
N ASP A 269 27.94 6.37 1.25
CA ASP A 269 26.91 5.35 1.41
C ASP A 269 26.44 5.27 2.86
N ARG A 270 25.14 5.51 3.05
CA ARG A 270 24.50 5.32 4.36
C ARG A 270 24.41 3.85 4.69
N ARG A 271 24.64 3.52 5.96
CA ARG A 271 24.39 2.15 6.43
C ARG A 271 22.92 1.76 6.17
N PRO A 272 22.65 0.53 5.74
CA PRO A 272 21.30 0.05 5.59
C PRO A 272 20.60 -0.10 6.95
N CYS A 273 19.27 -0.08 6.91
CA CYS A 273 18.38 -0.49 7.99
C CYS A 273 17.38 -1.49 7.42
N LEU A 274 17.25 -2.65 8.04
CA LEU A 274 16.26 -3.64 7.65
C LEU A 274 14.90 -3.25 8.25
N VAL A 275 13.90 -3.03 7.40
CA VAL A 275 12.51 -2.78 7.81
C VAL A 275 11.67 -4.00 7.50
N LEU A 276 11.11 -4.62 8.51
CA LEU A 276 10.28 -5.81 8.41
C LEU A 276 8.80 -5.43 8.52
N LEU A 277 8.00 -5.89 7.57
CA LEU A 277 6.54 -5.85 7.65
C LEU A 277 6.05 -7.27 7.98
N ASP A 278 5.75 -7.52 9.27
CA ASP A 278 5.33 -8.83 9.76
C ASP A 278 3.82 -8.88 9.92
N ASP A 279 3.16 -9.61 9.04
CA ASP A 279 1.72 -9.87 9.07
C ASP A 279 1.32 -11.16 9.83
N GLY A 280 2.25 -11.75 10.58
CA GLY A 280 2.02 -12.96 11.34
C GLY A 280 1.86 -14.22 10.48
N ASN A 281 2.30 -14.21 9.23
CA ASN A 281 2.21 -15.38 8.36
C ASN A 281 3.01 -16.56 8.92
N THR A 282 2.39 -17.73 8.95
CA THR A 282 2.96 -18.96 9.56
C THR A 282 3.66 -19.88 8.57
N ASP A 283 3.73 -19.52 7.29
CA ASP A 283 4.45 -20.30 6.28
C ASP A 283 5.92 -20.48 6.67
N SER A 284 6.38 -21.71 6.63
CA SER A 284 7.73 -22.08 7.07
C SER A 284 8.83 -21.43 6.23
N LEU A 285 8.60 -21.22 4.94
CA LEU A 285 9.57 -20.57 4.04
C LEU A 285 9.67 -19.07 4.39
N ILE A 286 8.54 -18.41 4.61
CA ILE A 286 8.50 -17.00 5.02
C ILE A 286 9.21 -16.82 6.36
N ARG A 287 8.94 -17.72 7.34
CA ARG A 287 9.60 -17.66 8.65
C ARG A 287 11.12 -17.92 8.56
N SER A 288 11.53 -18.82 7.66
CA SER A 288 12.94 -19.07 7.39
C SER A 288 13.63 -17.84 6.80
N ASP A 289 13.01 -17.19 5.82
CA ASP A 289 13.55 -15.98 5.20
C ASP A 289 13.64 -14.82 6.19
N HIS A 290 12.61 -14.62 7.01
CA HIS A 290 12.65 -13.66 8.12
C HIS A 290 13.86 -13.91 9.03
N THR A 291 14.05 -15.16 9.48
CA THR A 291 15.18 -15.54 10.36
C THR A 291 16.53 -15.29 9.69
N ARG A 292 16.66 -15.61 8.40
CA ARG A 292 17.92 -15.37 7.63
C ARG A 292 18.24 -13.88 7.54
N LEU A 293 17.23 -13.04 7.25
CA LEU A 293 17.41 -11.60 7.14
C LEU A 293 17.80 -10.96 8.49
N VAL A 294 17.11 -11.33 9.57
CA VAL A 294 17.43 -10.83 10.92
C VAL A 294 18.84 -11.26 11.32
N ALA A 295 19.19 -12.54 11.14
CA ALA A 295 20.53 -13.04 11.49
C ALA A 295 21.64 -12.37 10.64
N ALA A 296 21.38 -12.02 9.38
CA ALA A 296 22.33 -11.27 8.56
C ALA A 296 22.48 -9.82 9.05
N ALA A 297 21.39 -9.18 9.42
CA ALA A 297 21.43 -7.83 9.98
C ALA A 297 22.19 -7.77 11.31
N GLU A 298 21.90 -8.70 12.25
CA GLU A 298 22.56 -8.77 13.55
C GLU A 298 24.08 -9.00 13.42
N ARG A 299 24.51 -9.91 12.53
CA ARG A 299 25.95 -10.17 12.32
C ARG A 299 26.75 -8.96 11.83
N ASN A 300 26.08 -8.01 11.19
CA ASN A 300 26.72 -6.85 10.55
C ASN A 300 26.35 -5.52 11.23
N ASP A 301 25.84 -5.56 12.47
CA ASP A 301 25.39 -4.39 13.23
C ASP A 301 24.41 -3.49 12.46
N ILE A 302 23.50 -4.10 11.69
CA ILE A 302 22.49 -3.40 10.94
C ILE A 302 21.22 -3.29 11.80
N ARG A 303 20.70 -2.08 11.93
CA ARG A 303 19.44 -1.83 12.65
C ARG A 303 18.29 -2.57 11.99
N VAL A 304 17.46 -3.21 12.81
CA VAL A 304 16.18 -3.80 12.39
C VAL A 304 15.05 -2.99 12.99
N CYS A 305 14.12 -2.54 12.15
CA CYS A 305 12.86 -1.93 12.54
C CYS A 305 11.72 -2.83 12.09
N THR A 306 10.73 -3.07 12.94
CA THR A 306 9.60 -3.94 12.61
C THR A 306 8.28 -3.18 12.73
N ILE A 307 7.43 -3.30 11.72
CA ILE A 307 6.00 -3.01 11.83
C ILE A 307 5.30 -4.35 11.84
N GLU A 308 4.54 -4.65 12.89
CA GLU A 308 3.85 -5.92 13.03
C GLU A 308 2.35 -5.73 13.23
N HIS A 309 1.57 -6.59 12.59
CA HIS A 309 0.15 -6.69 12.84
C HIS A 309 -0.34 -8.09 12.44
N TRP A 310 -0.80 -8.88 13.41
CA TRP A 310 -1.12 -10.30 13.22
C TRP A 310 -2.62 -10.60 13.29
N GLN A 311 -3.42 -9.61 13.67
CA GLN A 311 -4.86 -9.77 13.88
C GLN A 311 -5.66 -9.43 12.61
N GLY A 312 -6.88 -9.95 12.56
CA GLY A 312 -7.81 -9.68 11.47
C GLY A 312 -7.53 -10.43 10.17
N SER A 313 -8.24 -10.06 9.13
CA SER A 313 -8.09 -10.60 7.77
C SER A 313 -6.78 -10.16 7.12
N ASP A 314 -6.40 -10.83 6.03
CA ASP A 314 -5.21 -10.44 5.25
C ASP A 314 -5.28 -8.98 4.75
N VAL A 315 -6.48 -8.50 4.43
CA VAL A 315 -6.70 -7.11 4.00
C VAL A 315 -6.51 -6.13 5.14
N GLU A 316 -7.01 -6.45 6.34
CA GLU A 316 -6.80 -5.65 7.55
C GLU A 316 -5.31 -5.57 7.89
N ARG A 317 -4.61 -6.71 7.90
CA ARG A 317 -3.17 -6.76 8.16
C ARG A 317 -2.37 -5.92 7.15
N TYR A 318 -2.67 -6.09 5.86
CA TYR A 318 -2.06 -5.25 4.81
C TYR A 318 -2.28 -3.76 5.05
N ALA A 319 -3.54 -3.37 5.31
CA ALA A 319 -3.93 -1.98 5.46
C ALA A 319 -3.25 -1.35 6.70
N THR A 320 -3.21 -2.06 7.83
CA THR A 320 -2.56 -1.62 9.07
C THR A 320 -1.05 -1.44 8.88
N LEU A 321 -0.36 -2.44 8.32
CA LEU A 321 1.08 -2.35 8.08
C LEU A 321 1.43 -1.17 7.15
N LEU A 322 0.67 -1.01 6.08
CA LEU A 322 0.88 0.09 5.15
C LEU A 322 0.59 1.45 5.79
N GLN A 323 -0.52 1.59 6.49
CA GLN A 323 -0.94 2.85 7.08
C GLN A 323 0.05 3.34 8.14
N THR A 324 0.53 2.45 9.02
CA THR A 324 1.59 2.76 10.01
C THR A 324 2.86 3.25 9.29
N GLY A 325 3.27 2.54 8.24
CA GLY A 325 4.42 2.95 7.43
C GLY A 325 4.22 4.30 6.72
N MET A 326 2.99 4.61 6.28
CA MET A 326 2.67 5.89 5.65
C MET A 326 2.77 7.05 6.66
N PHE A 327 2.27 6.88 7.90
CA PHE A 327 2.48 7.85 8.98
C PHE A 327 3.98 8.06 9.26
N ALA A 328 4.76 6.96 9.34
CA ALA A 328 6.21 7.04 9.56
C ALA A 328 6.93 7.81 8.44
N ALA A 329 6.53 7.62 7.18
CA ALA A 329 7.09 8.38 6.05
C ALA A 329 6.80 9.88 6.19
N VAL A 330 5.60 10.27 6.66
CA VAL A 330 5.27 11.68 6.92
C VAL A 330 6.14 12.22 8.06
N TYR A 331 6.25 11.51 9.19
CA TYR A 331 7.11 11.94 10.29
C TYR A 331 8.59 12.02 9.90
N LEU A 332 9.06 11.09 9.07
CA LEU A 332 10.41 11.18 8.51
C LEU A 332 10.62 12.47 7.71
N SER A 333 9.62 12.88 6.91
CA SER A 333 9.72 14.15 6.17
C SER A 333 9.75 15.36 7.09
N VAL A 334 8.94 15.35 8.16
CA VAL A 334 8.93 16.43 9.18
C VAL A 334 10.29 16.54 9.85
N GLY A 335 10.82 15.44 10.40
CA GLY A 335 12.14 15.45 11.07
C GLY A 335 13.29 15.85 10.13
N LEU A 336 13.14 15.66 8.82
CA LEU A 336 14.10 16.11 7.80
C LEU A 336 13.85 17.55 7.33
N GLY A 337 12.84 18.25 7.83
CA GLY A 337 12.47 19.60 7.39
C GLY A 337 12.04 19.65 5.92
N ARG A 338 11.41 18.57 5.41
CA ARG A 338 10.97 18.48 4.03
C ARG A 338 9.45 18.63 3.94
N THR A 339 9.00 19.35 2.92
CA THR A 339 7.57 19.43 2.62
C THR A 339 7.20 18.30 1.67
N LEU A 340 6.27 17.43 2.06
CA LEU A 340 5.66 16.48 1.14
C LEU A 340 4.69 17.25 0.24
N LEU A 341 4.85 17.08 -1.06
CA LEU A 341 3.84 17.55 -2.03
C LEU A 341 2.63 16.60 -1.91
N SER A 342 1.48 17.15 -1.60
CA SER A 342 0.18 16.47 -1.49
C SER A 342 -0.29 15.87 -2.82
#